data_c0609a3e41ff0cf689177460341a60ff
#
_entry.id   c0609a3e41ff0cf689177460341a60ff
#
_cell.length_a   1.000
_cell.length_b   1.000
_cell.length_c   1.000
_cell.angle_alpha   90.00
_cell.angle_beta   90.00
_cell.angle_gamma   90.00
#
_symmetry.space_group_name_H-M   'P 1'
#
loop_
_entity.id
_entity.type
_entity.pdbx_description
1 polymer ?
#
loop_
_entity_poly.entity_id
_entity_poly.type
_entity_poly.pdbx_seq_one_letter_code
_entity_poly.pdbx_strand_id
1 'polypeptide(L)'
;MSKIQLTQKGYDDLKKEHQDLIKNKKPQAIERLGKARAMGDLSENSEYNAAKDGLAFVEGRIQEIEEILNNAEVIENNNIHNQVQVGSSVTVETNGKNELFQIVGEFEADPMNKKLSQNSPIGQALINKKVGDLVEVNIPAGKVQYKIVEIK
;
A
#
# COMPACT_ATOMS: atom_id res chain seq x y z
N MET A 1 -2.29 14.60 13.79
CA MET A 1 -2.35 13.31 13.09
C MET A 1 -0.96 12.76 12.85
N SER A 2 -0.81 11.47 12.97
CA SER A 2 0.48 10.82 12.70
C SER A 2 0.82 10.92 11.21
N LYS A 3 2.07 11.20 10.91
CA LYS A 3 2.55 11.21 9.53
C LYS A 3 2.56 9.79 8.96
N ILE A 4 2.17 9.69 7.70
CA ILE A 4 2.17 8.43 6.96
C ILE A 4 3.48 8.35 6.18
N GLN A 5 4.27 7.32 6.44
CA GLN A 5 5.55 7.13 5.76
C GLN A 5 5.33 6.40 4.43
N LEU A 6 5.83 7.00 3.36
CA LEU A 6 5.75 6.46 2.00
C LEU A 6 7.13 6.50 1.35
N THR A 7 7.38 5.55 0.45
CA THR A 7 8.52 5.68 -0.48
C THR A 7 8.19 6.72 -1.55
N GLN A 8 9.21 7.23 -2.24
CA GLN A 8 8.97 8.17 -3.35
C GLN A 8 8.09 7.53 -4.44
N LYS A 9 8.32 6.26 -4.74
CA LYS A 9 7.51 5.54 -5.71
C LYS A 9 6.04 5.44 -5.27
N GLY A 10 5.79 5.09 -4.02
CA GLY A 10 4.43 5.00 -3.49
C GLY A 10 3.72 6.34 -3.51
N TYR A 11 4.42 7.41 -3.16
CA TYR A 11 3.88 8.77 -3.23
C TYR A 11 3.51 9.14 -4.67
N ASP A 12 4.40 8.87 -5.63
CA ASP A 12 4.17 9.16 -7.04
C ASP A 12 3.02 8.32 -7.61
N ASP A 13 2.94 7.05 -7.24
CA ASP A 13 1.86 6.16 -7.67
C ASP A 13 0.50 6.63 -7.16
N LEU A 14 0.42 7.10 -5.91
CA LEU A 14 -0.82 7.66 -5.37
C LEU A 14 -1.21 8.97 -6.06
N LYS A 15 -0.25 9.81 -6.40
CA LYS A 15 -0.53 11.02 -7.17
C LYS A 15 -1.09 10.71 -8.55
N LYS A 16 -0.56 9.69 -9.23
CA LYS A 16 -1.07 9.25 -10.53
C LYS A 16 -2.48 8.68 -10.42
N GLU A 17 -2.72 7.84 -9.41
CA GLU A 17 -4.06 7.30 -9.14
C GLU A 17 -5.05 8.43 -8.88
N HIS A 18 -4.67 9.41 -8.08
CA HIS A 18 -5.51 10.57 -7.78
C HIS A 18 -5.89 11.33 -9.06
N GLN A 19 -4.92 11.57 -9.94
CA GLN A 19 -5.18 12.25 -11.20
C GLN A 19 -6.10 11.44 -12.12
N ASP A 20 -5.88 10.13 -12.21
CA ASP A 20 -6.73 9.25 -13.01
C ASP A 20 -8.17 9.22 -12.50
N LEU A 21 -8.34 9.16 -11.19
CA LEU A 21 -9.67 9.20 -10.57
C LEU A 21 -10.41 10.50 -10.89
N ILE A 22 -9.73 11.63 -10.79
CA ILE A 22 -10.35 12.94 -11.03
C ILE A 22 -10.61 13.18 -12.51
N LYS A 23 -9.65 12.85 -13.38
CA LYS A 23 -9.73 13.15 -14.81
C LYS A 23 -10.55 12.15 -15.60
N ASN A 24 -10.55 10.89 -15.21
CA ASN A 24 -11.14 9.80 -15.99
C ASN A 24 -12.26 9.08 -15.24
N LYS A 25 -12.00 8.56 -14.05
CA LYS A 25 -12.96 7.70 -13.34
C LYS A 25 -14.18 8.47 -12.85
N LYS A 26 -13.97 9.64 -12.24
CA LYS A 26 -15.09 10.45 -11.74
C LYS A 26 -16.01 10.96 -12.85
N PRO A 27 -15.49 11.54 -13.95
CA PRO A 27 -16.35 11.92 -15.07
C PRO A 27 -17.12 10.76 -15.67
N GLN A 28 -16.51 9.58 -15.81
CA GLN A 28 -17.18 8.38 -16.29
C GLN A 28 -18.31 7.94 -15.36
N ALA A 29 -18.07 7.99 -14.04
CA ALA A 29 -19.08 7.64 -13.05
C ALA A 29 -20.27 8.61 -13.07
N ILE A 30 -19.99 9.90 -13.23
CA ILE A 30 -21.03 10.93 -13.36
C ILE A 30 -21.84 10.72 -14.63
N GLU A 31 -21.19 10.43 -15.75
CA GLU A 31 -21.88 10.14 -17.02
C GLU A 31 -22.77 8.91 -16.89
N ARG A 32 -22.26 7.83 -16.29
CA ARG A 32 -23.06 6.62 -16.05
C ARG A 32 -24.29 6.92 -15.19
N LEU A 33 -24.13 7.73 -14.14
CA LEU A 33 -25.23 8.13 -13.28
C LEU A 33 -26.28 8.93 -14.06
N GLY A 34 -25.85 9.87 -14.90
CA GLY A 34 -26.73 10.65 -15.75
C GLY A 34 -27.53 9.80 -16.72
N LYS A 35 -26.89 8.82 -17.36
CA LYS A 35 -27.55 7.88 -18.25
C LYS A 35 -28.58 7.02 -17.51
N ALA A 36 -28.25 6.56 -16.31
CA ALA A 36 -29.14 5.75 -15.50
C ALA A 36 -30.37 6.55 -15.07
N ARG A 37 -30.23 7.85 -14.72
CA ARG A 37 -31.36 8.74 -14.42
C ARG A 37 -32.29 8.87 -15.59
N ALA A 38 -31.78 8.97 -16.80
CA ALA A 38 -32.59 9.14 -18.02
C ALA A 38 -33.38 7.87 -18.37
N MET A 39 -33.07 6.73 -17.78
CA MET A 39 -33.77 5.46 -18.06
C MET A 39 -35.13 5.31 -17.37
N GLY A 40 -35.52 6.23 -16.49
CA GLY A 40 -36.88 6.21 -15.91
C GLY A 40 -36.92 6.10 -14.39
N ASP A 41 -37.78 5.21 -13.85
CA ASP A 41 -38.08 5.14 -12.43
C ASP A 41 -36.86 4.84 -11.57
N LEU A 42 -36.43 5.82 -10.78
CA LEU A 42 -35.23 5.75 -9.96
C LEU A 42 -35.38 4.85 -8.73
N SER A 43 -36.61 4.62 -8.26
CA SER A 43 -36.85 3.81 -7.08
C SER A 43 -36.62 2.31 -7.31
N GLU A 44 -36.80 1.85 -8.56
CA GLU A 44 -36.65 0.45 -8.95
C GLU A 44 -35.49 0.24 -9.93
N ASN A 45 -34.72 1.28 -10.22
CA ASN A 45 -33.65 1.24 -11.21
C ASN A 45 -32.34 0.73 -10.55
N SER A 46 -32.06 -0.56 -10.73
CA SER A 46 -30.83 -1.17 -10.18
C SER A 46 -29.57 -0.58 -10.81
N GLU A 47 -29.62 -0.16 -12.09
CA GLU A 47 -28.50 0.51 -12.74
C GLU A 47 -28.23 1.89 -12.11
N TYR A 48 -29.29 2.64 -11.79
CA TYR A 48 -29.13 3.91 -11.07
C TYR A 48 -28.46 3.71 -9.71
N ASN A 49 -28.90 2.72 -8.94
CA ASN A 49 -28.29 2.42 -7.64
C ASN A 49 -26.85 1.97 -7.78
N ALA A 50 -26.54 1.14 -8.77
CA ALA A 50 -25.17 0.71 -9.04
C ALA A 50 -24.28 1.88 -9.46
N ALA A 51 -24.79 2.76 -10.31
CA ALA A 51 -24.06 3.96 -10.76
C ALA A 51 -23.82 4.94 -9.61
N LYS A 52 -24.78 5.10 -8.72
CA LYS A 52 -24.68 5.93 -7.52
C LYS A 52 -23.62 5.38 -6.57
N ASP A 53 -23.63 4.07 -6.33
CA ASP A 53 -22.64 3.40 -5.49
C ASP A 53 -21.24 3.49 -6.11
N GLY A 54 -21.14 3.35 -7.43
CA GLY A 54 -19.88 3.49 -8.15
C GLY A 54 -19.27 4.88 -8.02
N LEU A 55 -20.10 5.93 -8.12
CA LEU A 55 -19.63 7.31 -7.93
C LEU A 55 -19.19 7.53 -6.48
N ALA A 56 -19.95 7.05 -5.51
CA ALA A 56 -19.57 7.16 -4.09
C ALA A 56 -18.24 6.47 -3.81
N PHE A 57 -18.00 5.31 -4.42
CA PHE A 57 -16.73 4.59 -4.29
C PHE A 57 -15.56 5.42 -4.83
N VAL A 58 -15.71 6.00 -6.01
CA VAL A 58 -14.68 6.84 -6.64
C VAL A 58 -14.39 8.08 -5.77
N GLU A 59 -15.42 8.76 -5.31
CA GLU A 59 -15.26 9.94 -4.45
C GLU A 59 -14.60 9.60 -3.11
N GLY A 60 -14.98 8.47 -2.53
CA GLY A 60 -14.36 7.98 -1.29
C GLY A 60 -12.88 7.67 -1.47
N ARG A 61 -12.50 7.06 -2.58
CA ARG A 61 -11.10 6.77 -2.87
C ARG A 61 -10.29 8.05 -3.10
N ILE A 62 -10.86 9.04 -3.80
CA ILE A 62 -10.21 10.33 -3.98
C ILE A 62 -9.93 10.98 -2.61
N GLN A 63 -10.91 11.00 -1.73
CA GLN A 63 -10.76 11.58 -0.40
C GLN A 63 -9.70 10.83 0.42
N GLU A 64 -9.71 9.50 0.38
CA GLU A 64 -8.72 8.68 1.06
C GLU A 64 -7.30 9.00 0.60
N ILE A 65 -7.09 9.08 -0.72
CA ILE A 65 -5.77 9.42 -1.27
C ILE A 65 -5.36 10.83 -0.87
N GLU A 66 -6.27 11.80 -0.90
CA GLU A 66 -5.98 13.16 -0.47
C GLU A 66 -5.53 13.21 0.99
N GLU A 67 -6.18 12.47 1.88
CA GLU A 67 -5.78 12.37 3.28
C GLU A 67 -4.40 11.75 3.42
N ILE A 68 -4.12 10.68 2.67
CA ILE A 68 -2.81 10.02 2.69
C ILE A 68 -1.72 11.00 2.21
N LEU A 69 -1.94 11.68 1.09
CA LEU A 69 -0.95 12.60 0.52
C LEU A 69 -0.71 13.83 1.41
N ASN A 70 -1.76 14.33 2.07
CA ASN A 70 -1.63 15.47 2.96
C ASN A 70 -0.85 15.15 4.25
N ASN A 71 -0.86 13.89 4.67
CA ASN A 71 -0.15 13.44 5.85
C ASN A 71 1.11 12.62 5.53
N ALA A 72 1.48 12.56 4.24
CA ALA A 72 2.60 11.74 3.80
C ALA A 72 3.94 12.37 4.14
N GLU A 73 4.85 11.54 4.60
CA GLU A 73 6.25 11.85 4.73
C GLU A 73 6.99 10.91 3.78
N VAL A 74 7.64 11.48 2.76
CA VAL A 74 8.42 10.70 1.82
C VAL A 74 9.76 10.35 2.46
N ILE A 75 10.03 9.07 2.55
CA ILE A 75 11.30 8.57 3.10
C ILE A 75 12.25 8.39 1.94
N GLU A 76 13.31 9.18 1.95
CA GLU A 76 14.40 9.01 1.00
C GLU A 76 15.12 7.71 1.30
N ASN A 77 15.36 6.93 0.26
CA ASN A 77 16.20 5.76 0.34
C ASN A 77 17.65 6.24 0.43
N ASN A 78 18.03 6.75 1.60
CA ASN A 78 19.42 7.02 1.88
C ASN A 78 20.16 5.70 1.82
N ASN A 79 21.19 5.64 1.00
CA ASN A 79 22.03 4.44 0.79
C ASN A 79 22.75 3.98 2.07
N ILE A 80 22.13 4.13 3.22
CA ILE A 80 22.64 3.61 4.48
C ILE A 80 22.14 2.17 4.60
N HIS A 81 22.93 1.25 4.05
CA HIS A 81 22.61 -0.18 4.07
C HIS A 81 22.99 -0.87 5.38
N ASN A 82 23.09 -0.11 6.47
CA ASN A 82 23.50 -0.65 7.77
C ASN A 82 22.36 -1.26 8.56
N GLN A 83 21.15 -0.75 8.34
CA GLN A 83 19.95 -1.19 9.06
C GLN A 83 18.78 -1.29 8.12
N VAL A 84 17.84 -2.18 8.44
CA VAL A 84 16.58 -2.27 7.70
C VAL A 84 15.73 -1.05 8.01
N GLN A 85 15.31 -0.37 6.96
CA GLN A 85 14.44 0.80 7.02
C GLN A 85 13.31 0.66 6.00
N VAL A 86 12.30 1.53 6.09
CA VAL A 86 11.29 1.62 5.03
C VAL A 86 11.99 1.98 3.72
N GLY A 87 11.70 1.23 2.67
CA GLY A 87 12.37 1.33 1.37
C GLY A 87 13.51 0.35 1.17
N SER A 88 13.98 -0.32 2.23
CA SER A 88 15.05 -1.32 2.14
C SER A 88 14.57 -2.60 1.50
N SER A 89 15.43 -3.22 0.70
CA SER A 89 15.26 -4.60 0.23
C SER A 89 16.13 -5.51 1.08
N VAL A 90 15.54 -6.48 1.75
CA VAL A 90 16.20 -7.34 2.71
C VAL A 90 16.19 -8.77 2.22
N THR A 91 17.37 -9.37 2.08
CA THR A 91 17.49 -10.80 1.80
C THR A 91 17.64 -11.52 3.13
N VAL A 92 16.76 -12.46 3.39
CA VAL A 92 16.77 -13.27 4.61
C VAL A 92 16.90 -14.74 4.28
N GLU A 93 17.53 -15.50 5.19
CA GLU A 93 17.62 -16.94 5.08
C GLU A 93 16.69 -17.59 6.10
N THR A 94 15.86 -18.50 5.62
CA THR A 94 14.98 -19.31 6.46
C THR A 94 14.90 -20.72 5.90
N ASN A 95 15.05 -21.72 6.76
CA ASN A 95 15.01 -23.15 6.38
C ASN A 95 15.95 -23.49 5.23
N GLY A 96 17.13 -22.84 5.17
CA GLY A 96 18.13 -23.06 4.13
C GLY A 96 17.82 -22.42 2.79
N LYS A 97 16.78 -21.58 2.72
CA LYS A 97 16.40 -20.85 1.51
C LYS A 97 16.49 -19.35 1.73
N ASN A 98 16.88 -18.63 0.70
CA ASN A 98 16.91 -17.16 0.74
C ASN A 98 15.61 -16.61 0.18
N GLU A 99 15.04 -15.63 0.86
CA GLU A 99 13.88 -14.88 0.41
C GLU A 99 14.20 -13.39 0.43
N LEU A 100 13.70 -12.67 -0.56
CA LEU A 100 13.86 -11.23 -0.67
C LEU A 100 12.55 -10.55 -0.30
N PHE A 101 12.62 -9.66 0.69
CA PHE A 101 11.48 -8.83 1.08
C PHE A 101 11.82 -7.36 0.89
N GLN A 102 10.84 -6.57 0.47
CA GLN A 102 10.95 -5.12 0.45
C GLN A 102 10.09 -4.56 1.58
N ILE A 103 10.68 -3.73 2.42
CA ILE A 103 9.91 -3.07 3.50
C ILE A 103 9.37 -1.76 2.96
N VAL A 104 8.05 -1.61 3.03
CA VAL A 104 7.34 -0.47 2.45
C VAL A 104 6.42 0.17 3.48
N GLY A 105 5.84 1.33 3.13
CA GLY A 105 4.81 1.95 3.94
C GLY A 105 3.53 1.13 3.94
N GLU A 106 2.67 1.38 4.92
CA GLU A 106 1.45 0.59 5.12
C GLU A 106 0.55 0.52 3.87
N PHE A 107 0.46 1.63 3.14
CA PHE A 107 -0.41 1.72 1.97
C PHE A 107 0.23 1.15 0.69
N GLU A 108 1.49 0.79 0.74
CA GLU A 108 2.20 0.19 -0.40
C GLU A 108 2.34 -1.32 -0.26
N ALA A 109 1.88 -1.89 0.85
CA ALA A 109 2.08 -3.30 1.16
C ALA A 109 1.40 -4.19 0.14
N ASP A 110 2.13 -5.18 -0.35
CA ASP A 110 1.64 -6.20 -1.26
C ASP A 110 2.36 -7.53 -0.95
N PRO A 111 1.83 -8.31 0.00
CA PRO A 111 2.49 -9.56 0.41
C PRO A 111 2.69 -10.56 -0.73
N MET A 112 1.84 -10.54 -1.74
CA MET A 112 1.98 -11.42 -2.91
C MET A 112 3.26 -11.12 -3.70
N ASN A 113 3.70 -9.86 -3.71
CA ASN A 113 4.91 -9.41 -4.37
C ASN A 113 6.07 -9.19 -3.39
N LYS A 114 5.98 -9.77 -2.19
CA LYS A 114 7.02 -9.68 -1.16
C LYS A 114 7.27 -8.25 -0.67
N LYS A 115 6.26 -7.39 -0.75
CA LYS A 115 6.30 -6.04 -0.20
C LYS A 115 5.59 -6.05 1.14
N LEU A 116 6.36 -5.93 2.21
CA LEU A 116 5.84 -6.02 3.56
C LEU A 116 5.78 -4.66 4.22
N SER A 117 4.65 -4.38 4.87
CA SER A 117 4.51 -3.17 5.66
C SER A 117 5.47 -3.20 6.86
N GLN A 118 6.03 -2.03 7.20
CA GLN A 118 6.78 -1.89 8.44
C GLN A 118 5.96 -2.25 9.68
N ASN A 119 4.62 -2.21 9.58
CA ASN A 119 3.70 -2.53 10.67
C ASN A 119 3.30 -4.02 10.67
N SER A 120 3.66 -4.80 9.64
CA SER A 120 3.40 -6.23 9.62
C SER A 120 4.29 -6.95 10.64
N PRO A 121 3.91 -8.16 11.10
CA PRO A 121 4.72 -8.91 12.07
C PRO A 121 6.17 -9.11 11.61
N ILE A 122 6.37 -9.48 10.34
CA ILE A 122 7.72 -9.67 9.78
C ILE A 122 8.42 -8.33 9.64
N GLY A 123 7.72 -7.30 9.13
CA GLY A 123 8.27 -5.96 8.98
C GLY A 123 8.74 -5.36 10.30
N GLN A 124 7.92 -5.44 11.34
CA GLN A 124 8.28 -4.96 12.68
C GLN A 124 9.50 -5.68 13.23
N ALA A 125 9.60 -6.98 12.99
CA ALA A 125 10.73 -7.77 13.46
C ALA A 125 12.02 -7.43 12.73
N LEU A 126 11.95 -7.08 11.44
CA LEU A 126 13.12 -6.78 10.63
C LEU A 126 13.60 -5.33 10.75
N ILE A 127 12.71 -4.39 11.05
CA ILE A 127 13.07 -2.96 11.09
C ILE A 127 14.20 -2.71 12.11
N ASN A 128 15.15 -1.85 11.76
CA ASN A 128 16.32 -1.51 12.57
C ASN A 128 17.30 -2.67 12.81
N LYS A 129 17.12 -3.81 12.17
CA LYS A 129 18.04 -4.94 12.26
C LYS A 129 19.19 -4.79 11.27
N LYS A 130 20.28 -5.50 11.53
CA LYS A 130 21.52 -5.44 10.75
C LYS A 130 21.81 -6.78 10.08
N VAL A 131 22.68 -6.75 9.07
CA VAL A 131 23.18 -7.99 8.45
C VAL A 131 23.82 -8.88 9.51
N GLY A 132 23.44 -10.15 9.50
CA GLY A 132 23.92 -11.15 10.47
C GLY A 132 22.99 -11.33 11.67
N ASP A 133 22.01 -10.46 11.86
CA ASP A 133 21.07 -10.58 12.97
C ASP A 133 20.08 -11.73 12.71
N LEU A 134 19.79 -12.47 13.79
CA LEU A 134 18.75 -13.48 13.79
C LEU A 134 17.46 -12.85 14.33
N VAL A 135 16.40 -13.00 13.56
CA VAL A 135 15.09 -12.41 13.89
C VAL A 135 14.08 -13.53 14.03
N GLU A 136 13.40 -13.55 15.18
CA GLU A 136 12.31 -14.50 15.42
C GLU A 136 10.97 -13.81 15.22
N VAL A 137 10.12 -14.43 14.40
CA VAL A 137 8.79 -13.90 14.09
C VAL A 137 7.73 -14.92 14.49
N ASN A 138 6.73 -14.47 15.24
CA ASN A 138 5.58 -15.28 15.57
C ASN A 138 4.53 -15.17 14.48
N ILE A 139 4.24 -16.29 13.82
CA ILE A 139 3.16 -16.39 12.84
C ILE A 139 2.13 -17.43 13.32
N PRO A 140 0.93 -17.47 12.73
CA PRO A 140 -0.08 -18.44 13.17
C PRO A 140 0.38 -19.90 13.11
N ALA A 141 1.31 -20.23 12.22
CA ALA A 141 1.88 -21.58 12.09
C ALA A 141 3.00 -21.88 13.10
N GLY A 142 3.39 -20.91 13.95
CA GLY A 142 4.45 -21.06 14.94
C GLY A 142 5.49 -19.97 14.87
N LYS A 143 6.70 -20.27 15.33
CA LYS A 143 7.82 -19.33 15.31
C LYS A 143 8.72 -19.63 14.13
N VAL A 144 9.08 -18.59 13.38
CA VAL A 144 10.02 -18.70 12.24
C VAL A 144 11.20 -17.81 12.53
N GLN A 145 12.42 -18.33 12.29
CA GLN A 145 13.65 -17.56 12.41
C GLN A 145 14.14 -17.14 11.03
N TYR A 146 14.48 -15.87 10.93
CA TYR A 146 15.08 -15.28 9.73
C TYR A 146 16.46 -14.75 10.07
N LYS A 147 17.44 -15.07 9.23
CA LYS A 147 18.77 -14.49 9.32
C LYS A 147 18.92 -13.46 8.22
N ILE A 148 19.29 -12.23 8.58
CA ILE A 148 19.49 -11.16 7.61
C ILE A 148 20.83 -11.39 6.91
N VAL A 149 20.79 -11.63 5.60
CA VAL A 149 21.97 -11.93 4.78
C VAL A 149 22.47 -10.68 4.07
N GLU A 150 21.56 -9.87 3.55
CA GLU A 150 21.89 -8.67 2.78
C GLU A 150 20.81 -7.62 2.94
N ILE A 151 21.22 -6.35 2.98
CA ILE A 151 20.34 -5.18 2.99
C ILE A 151 20.75 -4.28 1.83
N LYS A 152 19.80 -3.92 0.97
CA LYS A 152 20.04 -2.99 -0.14
C LYS A 152 19.19 -1.73 -0.03
#